data_09df083064e8857defb8bd133c71eb0b
#
_entry.id   09df083064e8857defb8bd133c71eb0b
#
_cell.length_a   1.000
_cell.length_b   1.000
_cell.length_c   1.000
_cell.angle_alpha   90.00
_cell.angle_beta   90.00
_cell.angle_gamma   90.00
#
_symmetry.space_group_name_H-M   'P 1'
#
loop_
_entity.id
_entity.type
_entity.pdbx_description
1 polymer ?
#
loop_
_entity_poly.entity_id
_entity_poly.type
_entity_poly.pdbx_seq_one_letter_code
_entity_poly.pdbx_strand_id
1 'polypeptide(L)'
;MKATANKIARRLSDAGHVTYFAGGCVRDLLLGKEPKDYDIATSATPDEVIALFPKADPIGAHFGVILVREKGLPFEIATFRHDGSYHDGRHPDSVTFSTLEEDAKRRDFTVNGLFQKPETDEIIDFVHGQDDLNTHTLRAIGDPQERFQEDALRLMRAIRFAITLGFKIEQKTWNAVCDTSLLLEKISMERIRDEFSQILLSPNRARGFDLLTESGLMRYIVPEIYDLIGCEQPPQWHPEGDVYTHTRIMLDMLDDQPTLELALGVLLHDIGKPPTFTYDEADDRIRFNGHDRVGAEMAEKILRKLKYSNKTVESACAMVSNHMNFMNVQHMRTSKVKRFMSRPTFEDEMELHRVDCASSNGFTENYDFLRSKQKEFAAEPLIPEPLITGKDLIDLGMNPGPEFKAILTAIQTEQLEGKINSRDEAMAYVKTQK
;
A
#
# COMPACT_ATOMS: atom_id res chain seq x y z
N MET A 1 -6.99 -14.97 20.47
CA MET A 1 -6.98 -15.85 19.27
C MET A 1 -6.40 -17.23 19.59
N LYS A 2 -5.20 -17.39 20.21
CA LYS A 2 -4.53 -18.69 20.54
C LYS A 2 -5.46 -19.70 21.24
N ALA A 3 -6.25 -19.27 22.25
CA ALA A 3 -7.17 -20.17 22.99
C ALA A 3 -8.27 -20.79 22.10
N THR A 4 -8.73 -20.06 21.08
CA THR A 4 -9.73 -20.57 20.12
C THR A 4 -9.08 -21.51 19.10
N ALA A 5 -7.88 -21.18 18.59
CA ALA A 5 -7.10 -22.05 17.74
C ALA A 5 -6.78 -23.40 18.43
N ASN A 6 -6.39 -23.36 19.72
CA ASN A 6 -6.16 -24.57 20.52
C ASN A 6 -7.41 -25.46 20.64
N LYS A 7 -8.62 -24.89 20.73
CA LYS A 7 -9.87 -25.69 20.77
C LYS A 7 -10.14 -26.38 19.43
N ILE A 8 -9.90 -25.68 18.32
CA ILE A 8 -10.05 -26.25 16.97
C ILE A 8 -9.03 -27.39 16.79
N ALA A 9 -7.76 -27.14 17.11
CA ALA A 9 -6.71 -28.13 17.00
C ALA A 9 -6.99 -29.38 17.87
N ARG A 10 -7.41 -29.17 19.13
CA ARG A 10 -7.79 -30.29 20.01
C ARG A 10 -8.94 -31.10 19.44
N ARG A 11 -9.99 -30.48 18.87
CA ARG A 11 -11.10 -31.21 18.26
C ARG A 11 -10.68 -32.12 17.12
N LEU A 12 -9.69 -31.68 16.32
CA LEU A 12 -9.08 -32.49 15.27
C LEU A 12 -8.24 -33.64 15.87
N SER A 13 -7.42 -33.35 16.89
CA SER A 13 -6.60 -34.35 17.59
C SER A 13 -7.45 -35.41 18.31
N ASP A 14 -8.55 -35.00 18.99
CA ASP A 14 -9.49 -35.90 19.66
C ASP A 14 -10.21 -36.85 18.68
N ALA A 15 -10.36 -36.41 17.41
CA ALA A 15 -10.89 -37.22 16.32
C ALA A 15 -9.84 -38.16 15.68
N GLY A 16 -8.59 -38.17 16.19
CA GLY A 16 -7.51 -39.02 15.72
C GLY A 16 -6.62 -38.45 14.65
N HIS A 17 -6.78 -37.17 14.30
CA HIS A 17 -5.98 -36.51 13.27
C HIS A 17 -4.73 -35.82 13.86
N VAL A 18 -3.59 -36.03 13.21
CA VAL A 18 -2.36 -35.29 13.52
C VAL A 18 -2.56 -33.81 13.18
N THR A 19 -2.28 -32.90 14.13
CA THR A 19 -2.61 -31.48 13.99
C THR A 19 -1.50 -30.59 14.55
N TYR A 20 -1.17 -29.52 13.82
CA TYR A 20 -0.15 -28.53 14.18
C TYR A 20 -0.61 -27.11 13.88
N PHE A 21 -0.09 -26.13 14.58
CA PHE A 21 0.00 -24.77 14.07
C PHE A 21 1.13 -24.70 13.03
N ALA A 22 1.00 -23.83 12.01
CA ALA A 22 1.90 -23.85 10.86
C ALA A 22 2.24 -22.46 10.34
N GLY A 23 3.44 -22.30 9.80
CA GLY A 23 3.80 -21.12 9.00
C GLY A 23 3.99 -19.84 9.80
N GLY A 24 3.30 -18.78 9.36
CA GLY A 24 3.47 -17.42 9.90
C GLY A 24 3.28 -17.30 11.40
N CYS A 25 2.27 -17.96 11.96
CA CYS A 25 2.01 -17.90 13.40
C CYS A 25 3.13 -18.54 14.22
N VAL A 26 3.71 -19.64 13.76
CA VAL A 26 4.83 -20.32 14.46
C VAL A 26 6.08 -19.44 14.41
N ARG A 27 6.40 -18.89 13.26
CA ARG A 27 7.47 -17.91 13.09
C ARG A 27 7.33 -16.74 14.06
N ASP A 28 6.13 -16.11 14.08
CA ASP A 28 5.89 -14.91 14.88
C ASP A 28 5.98 -15.23 16.39
N LEU A 29 5.48 -16.38 16.83
CA LEU A 29 5.66 -16.85 18.22
C LEU A 29 7.14 -17.03 18.59
N LEU A 30 7.95 -17.62 17.71
CA LEU A 30 9.39 -17.79 17.94
C LEU A 30 10.15 -16.46 17.96
N LEU A 31 9.66 -15.45 17.25
CA LEU A 31 10.17 -14.08 17.28
C LEU A 31 9.63 -13.26 18.48
N GLY A 32 8.85 -13.87 19.38
CA GLY A 32 8.25 -13.18 20.52
C GLY A 32 7.13 -12.19 20.15
N LYS A 33 6.55 -12.33 18.96
CA LYS A 33 5.44 -11.50 18.48
C LYS A 33 4.10 -12.23 18.67
N GLU A 34 3.02 -11.49 18.90
CA GLU A 34 1.69 -12.07 18.91
C GLU A 34 1.21 -12.27 17.46
N PRO A 35 0.87 -13.52 17.05
CA PRO A 35 0.37 -13.78 15.70
C PRO A 35 -0.98 -13.11 15.45
N LYS A 36 -1.14 -12.58 14.24
CA LYS A 36 -2.41 -11.98 13.78
C LYS A 36 -3.48 -13.04 13.46
N ASP A 37 -3.05 -14.20 13.01
CA ASP A 37 -3.84 -15.36 12.62
C ASP A 37 -3.16 -16.65 13.10
N TYR A 38 -3.88 -17.76 13.06
CA TYR A 38 -3.37 -19.09 13.40
C TYR A 38 -3.80 -20.07 12.30
N ASP A 39 -2.86 -20.43 11.44
CA ASP A 39 -3.05 -21.47 10.45
C ASP A 39 -2.88 -22.84 11.11
N ILE A 40 -3.80 -23.75 10.82
CA ILE A 40 -3.82 -25.11 11.35
C ILE A 40 -3.53 -26.08 10.21
N ALA A 41 -2.51 -26.87 10.34
CA ALA A 41 -2.18 -27.95 9.40
C ALA A 41 -2.53 -29.31 10.03
N THR A 42 -3.17 -30.21 9.27
CA THR A 42 -3.69 -31.47 9.80
C THR A 42 -3.61 -32.62 8.79
N SER A 43 -3.63 -33.85 9.30
CA SER A 43 -3.81 -35.06 8.47
C SER A 43 -5.26 -35.28 8.05
N ALA A 44 -6.23 -34.56 8.63
CA ALA A 44 -7.63 -34.66 8.25
C ALA A 44 -7.85 -34.16 6.82
N THR A 45 -8.57 -34.93 6.02
CA THR A 45 -9.02 -34.50 4.69
C THR A 45 -10.07 -33.38 4.78
N PRO A 46 -10.31 -32.60 3.72
CA PRO A 46 -11.36 -31.58 3.71
C PRO A 46 -12.73 -32.10 4.17
N ASP A 47 -13.12 -33.29 3.72
CA ASP A 47 -14.42 -33.88 4.08
C ASP A 47 -14.49 -34.22 5.59
N GLU A 48 -13.41 -34.74 6.16
CA GLU A 48 -13.32 -34.99 7.60
C GLU A 48 -13.33 -33.71 8.42
N VAL A 49 -12.67 -32.63 7.93
CA VAL A 49 -12.75 -31.31 8.57
C VAL A 49 -14.18 -30.79 8.53
N ILE A 50 -14.87 -30.86 7.39
CA ILE A 50 -16.28 -30.45 7.24
C ILE A 50 -17.20 -31.26 8.17
N ALA A 51 -16.97 -32.58 8.29
CA ALA A 51 -17.73 -33.44 9.20
C ALA A 51 -17.57 -33.01 10.68
N LEU A 52 -16.35 -32.62 11.07
CA LEU A 52 -16.08 -32.10 12.41
C LEU A 52 -16.59 -30.68 12.61
N PHE A 53 -16.61 -29.84 11.58
CA PHE A 53 -17.03 -28.44 11.64
C PHE A 53 -18.15 -28.15 10.61
N PRO A 54 -19.41 -28.53 10.87
CA PRO A 54 -20.51 -28.44 9.91
C PRO A 54 -20.85 -27.04 9.39
N LYS A 55 -20.32 -25.99 10.03
CA LYS A 55 -20.46 -24.58 9.60
C LYS A 55 -19.22 -24.04 8.91
N ALA A 56 -18.28 -24.92 8.53
CA ALA A 56 -17.09 -24.53 7.80
C ALA A 56 -17.41 -24.12 6.36
N ASP A 57 -16.60 -23.21 5.82
CA ASP A 57 -16.73 -22.76 4.44
C ASP A 57 -15.76 -23.56 3.55
N PRO A 58 -16.24 -24.29 2.55
CA PRO A 58 -15.43 -25.17 1.70
C PRO A 58 -14.72 -24.43 0.55
N ILE A 59 -14.65 -23.10 0.54
CA ILE A 59 -14.11 -22.31 -0.59
C ILE A 59 -12.73 -22.78 -1.06
N GLY A 60 -11.88 -23.28 -0.16
CA GLY A 60 -10.54 -23.79 -0.47
C GLY A 60 -10.44 -25.33 -0.55
N ALA A 61 -11.54 -26.07 -0.45
CA ALA A 61 -11.54 -27.54 -0.31
C ALA A 61 -10.79 -28.28 -1.44
N HIS A 62 -10.90 -27.78 -2.67
CA HIS A 62 -10.19 -28.34 -3.82
C HIS A 62 -8.65 -28.30 -3.66
N PHE A 63 -8.15 -27.31 -2.92
CA PHE A 63 -6.74 -27.18 -2.59
C PHE A 63 -6.40 -27.68 -1.19
N GLY A 64 -7.30 -28.41 -0.53
CA GLY A 64 -7.08 -28.95 0.79
C GLY A 64 -7.18 -27.92 1.94
N VAL A 65 -7.82 -26.77 1.74
CA VAL A 65 -7.98 -25.73 2.75
C VAL A 65 -9.46 -25.51 3.06
N ILE A 66 -9.80 -25.54 4.34
CA ILE A 66 -11.17 -25.28 4.85
C ILE A 66 -11.12 -24.08 5.80
N LEU A 67 -12.04 -23.13 5.60
CA LEU A 67 -12.18 -21.97 6.49
C LEU A 67 -13.20 -22.27 7.58
N VAL A 68 -12.74 -22.34 8.83
CA VAL A 68 -13.60 -22.52 10.00
C VAL A 68 -13.78 -21.19 10.73
N ARG A 69 -15.03 -20.80 11.01
CA ARG A 69 -15.34 -19.63 11.83
C ARG A 69 -15.73 -20.05 13.23
N GLU A 70 -14.92 -19.68 14.21
CA GLU A 70 -15.18 -19.97 15.62
C GLU A 70 -15.17 -18.66 16.43
N LYS A 71 -16.24 -18.38 17.17
CA LYS A 71 -16.45 -17.10 17.90
C LYS A 71 -16.29 -15.84 17.02
N GLY A 72 -16.72 -15.90 15.77
CA GLY A 72 -16.61 -14.79 14.81
C GLY A 72 -15.21 -14.61 14.19
N LEU A 73 -14.21 -15.39 14.60
CA LEU A 73 -12.84 -15.36 14.05
C LEU A 73 -12.66 -16.43 12.98
N PRO A 74 -12.01 -16.12 11.85
CA PRO A 74 -11.67 -17.08 10.82
C PRO A 74 -10.39 -17.86 11.19
N PHE A 75 -10.37 -19.16 10.88
CA PHE A 75 -9.20 -20.05 11.00
C PHE A 75 -9.09 -20.89 9.74
N GLU A 76 -7.93 -20.89 9.11
CA GLU A 76 -7.64 -21.76 7.97
C GLU A 76 -7.13 -23.12 8.48
N ILE A 77 -7.79 -24.20 8.03
CA ILE A 77 -7.38 -25.57 8.31
C ILE A 77 -6.93 -26.18 6.99
N ALA A 78 -5.64 -26.45 6.87
CA ALA A 78 -5.02 -27.02 5.68
C ALA A 78 -4.68 -28.51 5.90
N THR A 79 -5.11 -29.39 5.01
CA THR A 79 -4.67 -30.76 4.97
C THR A 79 -3.22 -30.85 4.51
N PHE A 80 -2.37 -31.66 5.17
CA PHE A 80 -1.01 -31.90 4.68
C PHE A 80 -1.04 -32.38 3.25
N ARG A 81 -0.25 -31.75 2.39
CA ARG A 81 -0.27 -32.04 0.98
C ARG A 81 1.10 -31.93 0.33
N HIS A 82 1.22 -32.67 -0.76
CA HIS A 82 2.23 -32.45 -1.80
C HIS A 82 1.56 -31.82 -3.00
N ASP A 83 2.16 -30.78 -3.53
CA ASP A 83 1.65 -30.10 -4.74
C ASP A 83 2.26 -30.78 -5.97
N GLY A 84 1.44 -31.08 -6.98
CA GLY A 84 1.89 -31.60 -8.28
C GLY A 84 2.59 -30.50 -9.12
N SER A 85 2.71 -30.75 -10.42
CA SER A 85 3.29 -29.76 -11.34
C SER A 85 2.46 -28.47 -11.37
N TYR A 86 3.11 -27.37 -11.74
CA TYR A 86 2.50 -26.06 -11.89
C TYR A 86 2.61 -25.60 -13.35
N HIS A 87 1.50 -25.45 -14.05
CA HIS A 87 1.48 -24.96 -15.42
C HIS A 87 1.12 -23.48 -15.52
N ASP A 88 0.28 -22.99 -14.64
CA ASP A 88 -0.17 -21.59 -14.64
C ASP A 88 0.67 -20.65 -13.74
N GLY A 89 1.71 -21.19 -13.07
CA GLY A 89 2.56 -20.43 -12.15
C GLY A 89 1.85 -20.03 -10.84
N ARG A 90 0.73 -20.71 -10.49
CA ARG A 90 -0.03 -20.42 -9.26
C ARG A 90 -0.63 -21.65 -8.61
N HIS A 91 -1.34 -22.44 -9.37
CA HIS A 91 -2.08 -23.58 -8.85
C HIS A 91 -1.38 -24.88 -9.27
N PRO A 92 -1.16 -25.81 -8.33
CA PRO A 92 -0.73 -27.13 -8.71
C PRO A 92 -1.85 -27.81 -9.53
N ASP A 93 -1.47 -28.52 -10.58
CA ASP A 93 -2.42 -29.26 -11.42
C ASP A 93 -3.14 -30.36 -10.65
N SER A 94 -2.50 -30.85 -9.58
CA SER A 94 -3.06 -31.84 -8.67
C SER A 94 -2.52 -31.65 -7.27
N VAL A 95 -3.33 -31.97 -6.30
CA VAL A 95 -2.97 -31.98 -4.87
C VAL A 95 -3.10 -33.42 -4.39
N THR A 96 -2.04 -33.95 -3.78
CA THR A 96 -2.04 -35.25 -3.14
C THR A 96 -1.84 -35.07 -1.65
N PHE A 97 -2.72 -35.63 -0.83
CA PHE A 97 -2.55 -35.58 0.63
C PHE A 97 -1.35 -36.42 1.04
N SER A 98 -0.50 -35.88 1.92
CA SER A 98 0.82 -36.43 2.16
C SER A 98 1.26 -36.27 3.63
N THR A 99 2.55 -36.29 3.87
CA THR A 99 3.13 -36.18 5.20
C THR A 99 3.38 -34.72 5.61
N LEU A 100 3.56 -34.50 6.91
CA LEU A 100 3.96 -33.18 7.46
C LEU A 100 5.29 -32.67 6.86
N GLU A 101 6.25 -33.59 6.63
CA GLU A 101 7.54 -33.25 6.04
C GLU A 101 7.40 -32.74 4.59
N GLU A 102 6.55 -33.38 3.78
CA GLU A 102 6.30 -32.95 2.42
C GLU A 102 5.55 -31.62 2.39
N ASP A 103 4.62 -31.40 3.32
CA ASP A 103 3.94 -30.10 3.47
C ASP A 103 4.92 -28.98 3.85
N ALA A 104 5.95 -29.27 4.69
CA ALA A 104 7.04 -28.34 4.98
C ALA A 104 7.82 -27.96 3.72
N LYS A 105 8.22 -28.97 2.95
CA LYS A 105 9.09 -28.82 1.77
C LYS A 105 8.45 -28.06 0.60
N ARG A 106 7.10 -28.04 0.47
CA ARG A 106 6.40 -27.29 -0.59
C ARG A 106 6.23 -25.81 -0.27
N ARG A 107 6.48 -25.34 0.96
CA ARG A 107 6.32 -23.95 1.38
C ARG A 107 7.36 -23.05 0.71
N ASP A 108 7.19 -21.74 0.86
CA ASP A 108 8.02 -20.73 0.21
C ASP A 108 9.41 -20.58 0.86
N PHE A 109 9.44 -20.23 2.15
CA PHE A 109 10.67 -19.91 2.86
C PHE A 109 10.82 -20.76 4.13
N THR A 110 12.05 -21.07 4.51
CA THR A 110 12.38 -21.91 5.68
C THR A 110 11.72 -21.42 6.95
N VAL A 111 11.70 -20.11 7.18
CA VAL A 111 11.08 -19.47 8.34
C VAL A 111 9.55 -19.62 8.38
N ASN A 112 8.92 -19.96 7.27
CA ASN A 112 7.50 -20.26 7.15
C ASN A 112 7.21 -21.77 7.06
N GLY A 113 8.24 -22.60 7.04
CA GLY A 113 8.14 -24.08 7.00
C GLY A 113 8.10 -24.74 8.38
N LEU A 114 7.84 -23.97 9.42
CA LEU A 114 7.83 -24.44 10.80
C LEU A 114 6.44 -24.84 11.26
N PHE A 115 6.40 -25.85 12.14
CA PHE A 115 5.17 -26.31 12.78
C PHE A 115 5.33 -26.35 14.29
N GLN A 116 4.22 -26.21 15.02
CA GLN A 116 4.19 -26.27 16.48
C GLN A 116 3.04 -27.18 16.94
N LYS A 117 3.35 -28.11 17.85
CA LYS A 117 2.31 -28.91 18.52
C LYS A 117 1.48 -28.02 19.46
N PRO A 118 0.14 -27.97 19.31
CA PRO A 118 -0.70 -27.11 20.15
C PRO A 118 -0.67 -27.48 21.64
N GLU A 119 -0.44 -28.74 21.97
CA GLU A 119 -0.49 -29.26 23.35
C GLU A 119 0.81 -29.04 24.13
N THR A 120 1.96 -29.11 23.46
CA THR A 120 3.28 -29.11 24.11
C THR A 120 4.16 -27.94 23.76
N ASP A 121 3.71 -27.09 22.81
CA ASP A 121 4.49 -26.02 22.18
C ASP A 121 5.79 -26.51 21.51
N GLU A 122 5.96 -27.84 21.31
CA GLU A 122 7.11 -28.45 20.62
C GLU A 122 7.17 -28.00 19.16
N ILE A 123 8.34 -27.54 18.72
CA ILE A 123 8.57 -27.10 17.34
C ILE A 123 9.08 -28.27 16.50
N ILE A 124 8.44 -28.45 15.34
CA ILE A 124 8.87 -29.42 14.32
C ILE A 124 9.43 -28.64 13.13
N ASP A 125 10.67 -28.93 12.78
CA ASP A 125 11.43 -28.23 11.75
C ASP A 125 12.13 -29.23 10.82
N PHE A 126 11.67 -29.32 9.58
CA PHE A 126 12.26 -30.18 8.53
C PHE A 126 13.13 -29.40 7.53
N VAL A 127 13.18 -28.07 7.68
CA VAL A 127 13.75 -27.18 6.66
C VAL A 127 14.79 -26.20 7.22
N HIS A 128 15.21 -26.39 8.47
CA HIS A 128 16.17 -25.52 9.18
C HIS A 128 15.69 -24.07 9.36
N GLY A 129 14.37 -23.89 9.50
CA GLY A 129 13.78 -22.57 9.66
C GLY A 129 14.14 -21.89 10.97
N GLN A 130 14.37 -22.66 12.06
CA GLN A 130 14.81 -22.11 13.35
C GLN A 130 16.23 -21.50 13.25
N ASP A 131 17.14 -22.14 12.52
CA ASP A 131 18.49 -21.63 12.30
C ASP A 131 18.44 -20.29 11.52
N ASP A 132 17.60 -20.24 10.48
CA ASP A 132 17.41 -19.03 9.67
C ASP A 132 16.70 -17.91 10.46
N LEU A 133 15.80 -18.24 11.38
CA LEU A 133 15.22 -17.25 12.31
C LEU A 133 16.30 -16.67 13.24
N ASN A 134 17.15 -17.51 13.81
CA ASN A 134 18.22 -17.08 14.70
C ASN A 134 19.27 -16.21 14.00
N THR A 135 19.53 -16.48 12.72
CA THR A 135 20.50 -15.71 11.90
C THR A 135 19.87 -14.56 11.13
N HIS A 136 18.56 -14.32 11.31
CA HIS A 136 17.79 -13.29 10.57
C HIS A 136 17.97 -13.42 9.06
N THR A 137 17.86 -14.64 8.55
CA THR A 137 18.06 -14.99 7.14
C THR A 137 16.73 -15.40 6.50
N LEU A 138 16.42 -14.86 5.33
CA LEU A 138 15.31 -15.33 4.51
C LEU A 138 15.85 -16.23 3.39
N ARG A 139 15.52 -17.50 3.45
CA ARG A 139 15.96 -18.54 2.51
C ARG A 139 14.77 -19.27 1.91
N ALA A 140 14.78 -19.47 0.60
CA ALA A 140 13.81 -20.34 -0.07
C ALA A 140 14.04 -21.81 0.30
N ILE A 141 12.97 -22.59 0.42
CA ILE A 141 13.05 -24.01 0.71
C ILE A 141 13.46 -24.77 -0.57
N GLY A 142 14.50 -25.60 -0.49
CA GLY A 142 14.99 -26.38 -1.64
C GLY A 142 15.76 -25.54 -2.65
N ASP A 143 15.52 -25.76 -3.95
CA ASP A 143 16.12 -24.95 -5.00
C ASP A 143 15.29 -23.67 -5.26
N PRO A 144 15.87 -22.47 -5.07
CA PRO A 144 15.10 -21.23 -5.21
C PRO A 144 14.56 -21.00 -6.62
N GLN A 145 15.27 -21.40 -7.68
CA GLN A 145 14.80 -21.22 -9.06
C GLN A 145 13.56 -22.08 -9.33
N GLU A 146 13.56 -23.34 -8.89
CA GLU A 146 12.39 -24.20 -8.99
C GLU A 146 11.21 -23.63 -8.20
N ARG A 147 11.47 -23.16 -6.95
CA ARG A 147 10.44 -22.55 -6.10
C ARG A 147 9.77 -21.33 -6.75
N PHE A 148 10.53 -20.48 -7.42
CA PHE A 148 9.98 -19.30 -8.09
C PHE A 148 9.29 -19.64 -9.42
N GLN A 149 9.68 -20.73 -10.09
CA GLN A 149 8.96 -21.24 -11.26
C GLN A 149 7.60 -21.85 -10.90
N GLU A 150 7.45 -22.47 -9.73
CA GLU A 150 6.16 -23.00 -9.25
C GLU A 150 5.14 -21.88 -8.96
N ASP A 151 5.50 -20.87 -8.18
CA ASP A 151 4.68 -19.68 -7.95
C ASP A 151 5.57 -18.42 -7.96
N ALA A 152 5.51 -17.71 -9.09
CA ALA A 152 6.30 -16.49 -9.28
C ALA A 152 5.92 -15.35 -8.32
N LEU A 153 4.78 -15.40 -7.63
CA LEU A 153 4.48 -14.43 -6.56
C LEU A 153 5.46 -14.55 -5.39
N ARG A 154 6.11 -15.70 -5.21
CA ARG A 154 7.16 -15.88 -4.20
C ARG A 154 8.32 -14.90 -4.37
N LEU A 155 8.54 -14.37 -5.58
CA LEU A 155 9.50 -13.28 -5.85
C LEU A 155 9.15 -12.02 -5.05
N MET A 156 7.90 -11.57 -5.15
CA MET A 156 7.40 -10.41 -4.37
C MET A 156 7.37 -10.70 -2.87
N ARG A 157 6.97 -11.92 -2.51
CA ARG A 157 6.94 -12.38 -1.11
C ARG A 157 8.33 -12.39 -0.49
N ALA A 158 9.39 -12.72 -1.26
CA ALA A 158 10.78 -12.66 -0.79
C ALA A 158 11.14 -11.23 -0.33
N ILE A 159 10.85 -10.24 -1.17
CA ILE A 159 11.07 -8.83 -0.83
C ILE A 159 10.26 -8.45 0.41
N ARG A 160 8.94 -8.74 0.40
CA ARG A 160 8.05 -8.38 1.50
C ARG A 160 8.50 -8.99 2.84
N PHE A 161 8.81 -10.29 2.87
CA PHE A 161 9.26 -10.93 4.12
C PHE A 161 10.62 -10.40 4.58
N ALA A 162 11.55 -10.15 3.65
CA ALA A 162 12.83 -9.56 4.01
C ALA A 162 12.66 -8.24 4.76
N ILE A 163 11.82 -7.34 4.25
CA ILE A 163 11.63 -6.01 4.86
C ILE A 163 10.73 -6.05 6.11
N THR A 164 9.67 -6.87 6.12
CA THR A 164 8.73 -6.92 7.27
C THR A 164 9.32 -7.64 8.47
N LEU A 165 10.23 -8.59 8.26
CA LEU A 165 10.96 -9.29 9.32
C LEU A 165 12.26 -8.58 9.67
N GLY A 166 12.80 -7.71 8.81
CA GLY A 166 14.13 -7.12 8.95
C GLY A 166 15.26 -8.14 8.67
N PHE A 167 15.00 -9.11 7.79
CA PHE A 167 15.92 -10.21 7.49
C PHE A 167 16.72 -9.93 6.21
N LYS A 168 17.92 -10.51 6.14
CA LYS A 168 18.71 -10.53 4.91
C LYS A 168 18.27 -11.68 4.03
N ILE A 169 18.13 -11.45 2.75
CA ILE A 169 17.88 -12.53 1.78
C ILE A 169 19.18 -13.30 1.58
N GLU A 170 19.13 -14.63 1.70
CA GLU A 170 20.27 -15.51 1.45
C GLU A 170 20.72 -15.37 -0.01
N GLN A 171 22.04 -15.39 -0.24
CA GLN A 171 22.62 -15.02 -1.55
C GLN A 171 22.10 -15.88 -2.71
N LYS A 172 21.93 -17.20 -2.52
CA LYS A 172 21.40 -18.08 -3.57
C LYS A 172 19.95 -17.75 -3.88
N THR A 173 19.15 -17.47 -2.85
CA THR A 173 17.77 -17.01 -2.97
C THR A 173 17.70 -15.66 -3.69
N TRP A 174 18.55 -14.71 -3.32
CA TRP A 174 18.61 -13.39 -3.97
C TRP A 174 18.97 -13.49 -5.47
N ASN A 175 20.01 -14.27 -5.80
CA ASN A 175 20.40 -14.47 -7.19
C ASN A 175 19.22 -15.03 -8.00
N ALA A 176 18.51 -16.03 -7.46
CA ALA A 176 17.34 -16.60 -8.12
C ALA A 176 16.21 -15.57 -8.30
N VAL A 177 15.99 -14.66 -7.33
CA VAL A 177 15.00 -13.56 -7.49
C VAL A 177 15.37 -12.69 -8.68
N CYS A 178 16.64 -12.29 -8.80
CA CYS A 178 17.13 -11.47 -9.91
C CYS A 178 17.00 -12.21 -11.25
N ASP A 179 17.49 -13.46 -11.31
CA ASP A 179 17.57 -14.26 -12.53
C ASP A 179 16.19 -14.63 -13.10
N THR A 180 15.17 -14.74 -12.22
CA THR A 180 13.82 -15.18 -12.60
C THR A 180 12.77 -14.08 -12.51
N SER A 181 13.17 -12.81 -12.35
CA SER A 181 12.25 -11.66 -12.21
C SER A 181 11.22 -11.56 -13.35
N LEU A 182 11.57 -11.97 -14.57
CA LEU A 182 10.66 -12.04 -15.73
C LEU A 182 9.40 -12.88 -15.47
N LEU A 183 9.48 -13.89 -14.60
CA LEU A 183 8.33 -14.73 -14.28
C LEU A 183 7.17 -13.94 -13.68
N LEU A 184 7.41 -12.73 -13.15
CA LEU A 184 6.37 -11.87 -12.60
C LEU A 184 5.30 -11.48 -13.65
N GLU A 185 5.63 -11.49 -14.95
CA GLU A 185 4.66 -11.27 -16.04
C GLU A 185 3.51 -12.28 -16.06
N LYS A 186 3.71 -13.47 -15.50
CA LYS A 186 2.68 -14.52 -15.42
C LYS A 186 1.67 -14.26 -14.30
N ILE A 187 1.95 -13.34 -13.39
CA ILE A 187 1.12 -13.09 -12.20
C ILE A 187 0.11 -11.99 -12.49
N SER A 188 -1.13 -12.19 -12.03
CA SER A 188 -2.18 -11.18 -12.16
C SER A 188 -1.81 -9.88 -11.41
N MET A 189 -2.18 -8.74 -11.98
CA MET A 189 -1.89 -7.43 -11.41
C MET A 189 -2.49 -7.23 -10.02
N GLU A 190 -3.61 -7.88 -9.72
CA GLU A 190 -4.24 -7.86 -8.40
C GLU A 190 -3.33 -8.49 -7.33
N ARG A 191 -2.72 -9.64 -7.62
CA ARG A 191 -1.79 -10.30 -6.68
C ARG A 191 -0.50 -9.48 -6.50
N ILE A 192 0.03 -8.93 -7.60
CA ILE A 192 1.19 -8.03 -7.56
C ILE A 192 0.85 -6.80 -6.71
N ARG A 193 -0.29 -6.15 -6.96
CA ARG A 193 -0.78 -5.00 -6.18
C ARG A 193 -0.82 -5.29 -4.69
N ASP A 194 -1.37 -6.45 -4.31
CA ASP A 194 -1.57 -6.80 -2.91
C ASP A 194 -0.22 -6.95 -2.17
N GLU A 195 0.78 -7.62 -2.78
CA GLU A 195 2.13 -7.73 -2.24
C GLU A 195 2.85 -6.36 -2.25
N PHE A 196 2.73 -5.61 -3.35
CA PHE A 196 3.33 -4.28 -3.49
C PHE A 196 2.79 -3.29 -2.46
N SER A 197 1.48 -3.31 -2.22
CA SER A 197 0.85 -2.49 -1.18
C SER A 197 1.39 -2.82 0.22
N GLN A 198 1.58 -4.11 0.53
CA GLN A 198 2.17 -4.50 1.82
C GLN A 198 3.64 -4.08 1.94
N ILE A 199 4.39 -4.05 0.85
CA ILE A 199 5.77 -3.53 0.81
C ILE A 199 5.76 -2.02 1.11
N LEU A 200 4.91 -1.25 0.44
CA LEU A 200 4.80 0.21 0.63
C LEU A 200 4.29 0.60 2.02
N LEU A 201 3.48 -0.24 2.65
CA LEU A 201 2.97 -0.01 4.01
C LEU A 201 3.92 -0.51 5.11
N SER A 202 5.02 -1.18 4.76
CA SER A 202 6.02 -1.63 5.73
C SER A 202 6.82 -0.43 6.28
N PRO A 203 7.23 -0.43 7.55
CA PRO A 203 8.18 0.57 8.07
C PRO A 203 9.49 0.63 7.28
N ASN A 204 9.94 -0.50 6.72
CA ASN A 204 11.16 -0.59 5.90
C ASN A 204 10.86 -0.44 4.38
N ARG A 205 9.87 0.37 3.99
CA ARG A 205 9.41 0.53 2.60
C ARG A 205 10.48 1.05 1.65
N ALA A 206 11.34 1.95 2.13
CA ALA A 206 12.48 2.45 1.34
C ALA A 206 13.44 1.33 0.94
N ARG A 207 13.78 0.42 1.86
CA ARG A 207 14.56 -0.77 1.52
C ARG A 207 13.80 -1.71 0.58
N GLY A 208 12.47 -1.82 0.74
CA GLY A 208 11.61 -2.57 -0.18
C GLY A 208 11.64 -2.00 -1.60
N PHE A 209 11.61 -0.67 -1.74
CA PHE A 209 11.75 0.04 -2.99
C PHE A 209 13.11 -0.24 -3.66
N ASP A 210 14.21 -0.16 -2.89
CA ASP A 210 15.54 -0.52 -3.38
C ASP A 210 15.58 -1.98 -3.88
N LEU A 211 15.13 -2.94 -3.06
CA LEU A 211 15.17 -4.36 -3.41
C LEU A 211 14.33 -4.70 -4.66
N LEU A 212 13.16 -4.09 -4.82
CA LEU A 212 12.33 -4.24 -6.03
C LEU A 212 13.05 -3.73 -7.29
N THR A 213 13.77 -2.63 -7.16
CA THR A 213 14.53 -2.01 -8.26
C THR A 213 15.80 -2.82 -8.57
N GLU A 214 16.59 -3.14 -7.55
CA GLU A 214 17.83 -3.93 -7.66
C GLU A 214 17.60 -5.33 -8.26
N SER A 215 16.48 -5.98 -7.91
CA SER A 215 16.11 -7.31 -8.42
C SER A 215 15.55 -7.30 -9.84
N GLY A 216 15.21 -6.15 -10.38
CA GLY A 216 14.53 -6.03 -11.67
C GLY A 216 13.01 -6.24 -11.62
N LEU A 217 12.42 -6.58 -10.46
CA LEU A 217 10.97 -6.77 -10.32
C LEU A 217 10.18 -5.49 -10.59
N MET A 218 10.74 -4.32 -10.27
CA MET A 218 10.11 -3.03 -10.50
C MET A 218 9.77 -2.78 -11.97
N ARG A 219 10.49 -3.40 -12.94
CA ARG A 219 10.21 -3.30 -14.38
C ARG A 219 8.82 -3.79 -14.76
N TYR A 220 8.28 -4.74 -14.00
CA TYR A 220 6.98 -5.36 -14.26
C TYR A 220 5.85 -4.68 -13.49
N ILE A 221 6.19 -3.91 -12.45
CA ILE A 221 5.24 -3.19 -11.57
C ILE A 221 5.07 -1.75 -12.08
N VAL A 222 6.13 -0.95 -11.94
CA VAL A 222 6.21 0.46 -12.34
C VAL A 222 7.53 0.70 -13.07
N PRO A 223 7.65 0.36 -14.36
CA PRO A 223 8.90 0.50 -15.13
C PRO A 223 9.41 1.93 -15.18
N GLU A 224 8.53 2.92 -15.06
CA GLU A 224 8.86 4.35 -15.08
C GLU A 224 9.77 4.76 -13.91
N ILE A 225 9.87 3.96 -12.86
CA ILE A 225 10.80 4.21 -11.74
C ILE A 225 12.27 4.20 -12.21
N TYR A 226 12.58 3.41 -13.24
CA TYR A 226 13.96 3.39 -13.77
C TYR A 226 14.36 4.70 -14.47
N ASP A 227 13.40 5.47 -14.97
CA ASP A 227 13.66 6.78 -15.58
C ASP A 227 14.01 7.85 -14.53
N LEU A 228 13.69 7.59 -13.24
CA LEU A 228 14.08 8.47 -12.13
C LEU A 228 15.57 8.36 -11.80
N ILE A 229 16.18 7.21 -12.09
CA ILE A 229 17.60 6.96 -11.82
C ILE A 229 18.45 7.80 -12.76
N GLY A 230 19.29 8.67 -12.19
CA GLY A 230 20.11 9.60 -12.95
C GLY A 230 19.35 10.79 -13.54
N CYS A 231 18.05 10.96 -13.24
CA CYS A 231 17.31 12.18 -13.55
C CYS A 231 17.75 13.29 -12.58
N GLU A 232 18.76 14.05 -13.03
CA GLU A 232 19.37 15.13 -12.23
C GLU A 232 18.38 16.24 -11.91
N GLN A 233 18.53 16.83 -10.73
CA GLN A 233 17.72 17.94 -10.22
C GLN A 233 18.58 19.15 -9.92
N PRO A 234 18.02 20.38 -9.83
CA PRO A 234 18.79 21.55 -9.43
C PRO A 234 19.39 21.39 -8.03
N PRO A 235 20.72 21.34 -7.85
CA PRO A 235 21.35 21.02 -6.57
C PRO A 235 21.02 22.00 -5.44
N GLN A 236 20.64 23.24 -5.78
CA GLN A 236 20.23 24.25 -4.80
C GLN A 236 18.92 23.92 -4.10
N TRP A 237 18.08 23.08 -4.70
CA TRP A 237 16.78 22.66 -4.15
C TRP A 237 16.80 21.19 -3.73
N HIS A 238 17.62 20.38 -4.40
CA HIS A 238 17.71 18.93 -4.23
C HIS A 238 19.17 18.50 -4.03
N PRO A 239 19.80 18.86 -2.89
CA PRO A 239 21.19 18.47 -2.61
C PRO A 239 21.34 16.96 -2.39
N GLU A 240 20.26 16.24 -2.16
CA GLU A 240 20.21 14.78 -1.95
C GLU A 240 20.53 13.96 -3.22
N GLY A 241 20.36 14.53 -4.43
CA GLY A 241 20.73 13.88 -5.70
C GLY A 241 19.61 13.81 -6.74
N ASP A 242 19.53 12.68 -7.44
CA ASP A 242 18.53 12.42 -8.49
C ASP A 242 17.12 12.18 -7.95
N VAL A 243 16.13 12.12 -8.84
CA VAL A 243 14.71 11.95 -8.48
C VAL A 243 14.47 10.59 -7.79
N TYR A 244 15.21 9.54 -8.15
CA TYR A 244 15.12 8.23 -7.49
C TYR A 244 15.53 8.32 -6.01
N THR A 245 16.69 8.92 -5.76
CA THR A 245 17.24 9.11 -4.41
C THR A 245 16.31 9.95 -3.56
N HIS A 246 15.78 11.05 -4.11
CA HIS A 246 14.77 11.88 -3.46
C HIS A 246 13.52 11.08 -3.05
N THR A 247 12.90 10.37 -4.01
CA THR A 247 11.72 9.53 -3.77
C THR A 247 11.98 8.48 -2.68
N ARG A 248 13.15 7.84 -2.75
CA ARG A 248 13.57 6.85 -1.75
C ARG A 248 13.66 7.44 -0.34
N ILE A 249 14.27 8.62 -0.20
CA ILE A 249 14.38 9.32 1.10
C ILE A 249 13.01 9.70 1.63
N MET A 250 12.12 10.21 0.77
CA MET A 250 10.75 10.54 1.17
C MET A 250 9.99 9.31 1.68
N LEU A 251 10.12 8.16 1.03
CA LEU A 251 9.53 6.90 1.49
C LEU A 251 10.06 6.47 2.87
N ASP A 252 11.34 6.72 3.16
CA ASP A 252 11.97 6.45 4.47
C ASP A 252 11.47 7.37 5.58
N MET A 253 11.14 8.62 5.23
CA MET A 253 10.67 9.65 6.16
C MET A 253 9.17 9.58 6.50
N LEU A 254 8.40 8.75 5.82
CA LEU A 254 6.99 8.53 6.17
C LEU A 254 6.87 7.83 7.52
N ASP A 255 5.84 8.18 8.28
CA ASP A 255 5.50 7.51 9.54
C ASP A 255 5.31 6.00 9.34
N ASP A 256 5.39 5.23 10.43
CA ASP A 256 5.33 3.76 10.40
C ASP A 256 4.03 3.20 9.77
N GLN A 257 2.94 3.95 9.85
CA GLN A 257 1.61 3.53 9.38
C GLN A 257 0.96 4.58 8.47
N PRO A 258 1.53 4.87 7.29
CA PRO A 258 0.92 5.78 6.34
C PRO A 258 -0.36 5.17 5.74
N THR A 259 -1.22 6.01 5.18
CA THR A 259 -2.27 5.52 4.28
C THR A 259 -1.63 4.96 3.01
N LEU A 260 -2.29 4.00 2.36
CA LEU A 260 -1.81 3.47 1.09
C LEU A 260 -1.77 4.56 0.01
N GLU A 261 -2.77 5.43 0.03
CA GLU A 261 -2.89 6.57 -0.86
C GLU A 261 -1.70 7.53 -0.73
N LEU A 262 -1.28 7.82 0.50
CA LEU A 262 -0.10 8.65 0.77
C LEU A 262 1.19 7.98 0.28
N ALA A 263 1.38 6.70 0.60
CA ALA A 263 2.58 5.97 0.17
C ALA A 263 2.70 5.91 -1.37
N LEU A 264 1.58 5.72 -2.07
CA LEU A 264 1.51 5.79 -3.53
C LEU A 264 1.70 7.22 -4.05
N GLY A 265 1.13 8.22 -3.38
CA GLY A 265 1.34 9.62 -3.69
C GLY A 265 2.82 10.01 -3.61
N VAL A 266 3.52 9.64 -2.54
CA VAL A 266 4.96 9.86 -2.36
C VAL A 266 5.77 9.12 -3.42
N LEU A 267 5.46 7.85 -3.70
CA LEU A 267 6.16 7.07 -4.73
C LEU A 267 6.08 7.72 -6.13
N LEU A 268 4.95 8.34 -6.45
CA LEU A 268 4.62 8.78 -7.81
C LEU A 268 4.63 10.31 -7.98
N HIS A 269 4.85 11.12 -6.92
CA HIS A 269 4.69 12.59 -7.01
C HIS A 269 5.56 13.21 -8.11
N ASP A 270 6.76 12.71 -8.29
CA ASP A 270 7.77 13.21 -9.24
C ASP A 270 7.96 12.33 -10.47
N ILE A 271 7.08 11.35 -10.70
CA ILE A 271 7.17 10.43 -11.85
C ILE A 271 7.10 11.16 -13.20
N GLY A 272 6.58 12.38 -13.22
CA GLY A 272 6.50 13.24 -14.39
C GLY A 272 7.76 14.06 -14.67
N LYS A 273 8.77 14.05 -13.80
CA LYS A 273 10.02 14.84 -14.00
C LYS A 273 10.81 14.39 -15.22
N PRO A 274 11.11 13.09 -15.42
CA PRO A 274 11.89 12.67 -16.59
C PRO A 274 11.29 13.11 -17.93
N PRO A 275 10.00 12.90 -18.25
CA PRO A 275 9.44 13.32 -19.54
C PRO A 275 9.27 14.85 -19.69
N THR A 276 9.40 15.61 -18.61
CA THR A 276 9.30 17.10 -18.62
C THR A 276 10.65 17.78 -18.39
N PHE A 277 11.73 17.00 -18.36
CA PHE A 277 13.09 17.52 -18.21
C PHE A 277 13.44 18.49 -19.35
N THR A 278 13.88 19.67 -18.99
CA THR A 278 14.46 20.65 -19.91
C THR A 278 15.65 21.34 -19.25
N TYR A 279 16.69 21.61 -20.04
CA TYR A 279 17.83 22.41 -19.60
C TYR A 279 17.75 23.79 -20.26
N ASP A 280 17.69 24.83 -19.44
CA ASP A 280 17.65 26.23 -19.88
C ASP A 280 19.08 26.75 -19.92
N GLU A 281 19.67 26.80 -21.12
CA GLU A 281 21.06 27.26 -21.32
C GLU A 281 21.27 28.73 -20.93
N ALA A 282 20.23 29.56 -21.01
CA ALA A 282 20.34 30.99 -20.69
C ALA A 282 20.48 31.23 -19.19
N ASP A 283 19.77 30.43 -18.41
CA ASP A 283 19.77 30.52 -16.94
C ASP A 283 20.67 29.46 -16.27
N ASP A 284 21.35 28.60 -17.07
CA ASP A 284 22.13 27.43 -16.58
C ASP A 284 21.33 26.61 -15.57
N ARG A 285 20.10 26.21 -15.95
CA ARG A 285 19.14 25.64 -15.01
C ARG A 285 18.31 24.50 -15.58
N ILE A 286 18.19 23.41 -14.80
CA ILE A 286 17.24 22.33 -15.03
C ILE A 286 15.82 22.79 -14.63
N ARG A 287 14.82 22.46 -15.46
CA ARG A 287 13.40 22.75 -15.25
C ARG A 287 12.55 21.52 -15.54
N PHE A 288 11.42 21.40 -14.84
CA PHE A 288 10.42 20.33 -14.98
C PHE A 288 9.01 20.91 -15.09
N ASN A 289 8.78 21.79 -16.05
CA ASN A 289 7.53 22.53 -16.15
C ASN A 289 6.34 21.60 -16.41
N GLY A 290 5.35 21.59 -15.49
CA GLY A 290 4.12 20.82 -15.59
C GLY A 290 4.30 19.33 -15.28
N HIS A 291 5.39 18.95 -14.58
CA HIS A 291 5.61 17.57 -14.15
C HIS A 291 4.51 17.04 -13.22
N ASP A 292 3.90 17.90 -12.42
CA ASP A 292 2.75 17.63 -11.57
C ASP A 292 1.55 17.11 -12.37
N ARG A 293 1.20 17.77 -13.47
CA ARG A 293 0.12 17.37 -14.36
C ARG A 293 0.46 16.12 -15.15
N VAL A 294 1.64 16.06 -15.78
CA VAL A 294 2.11 14.89 -16.54
C VAL A 294 2.24 13.68 -15.61
N GLY A 295 2.79 13.90 -14.41
CA GLY A 295 2.91 12.88 -13.37
C GLY A 295 1.56 12.32 -12.94
N ALA A 296 0.53 13.15 -12.76
CA ALA A 296 -0.81 12.69 -12.42
C ALA A 296 -1.43 11.82 -13.52
N GLU A 297 -1.25 12.17 -14.81
CA GLU A 297 -1.70 11.35 -15.94
C GLU A 297 -0.95 10.00 -16.01
N MET A 298 0.35 9.98 -15.70
CA MET A 298 1.15 8.76 -15.60
C MET A 298 0.71 7.90 -14.41
N ALA A 299 0.56 8.50 -13.23
CA ALA A 299 0.10 7.83 -12.01
C ALA A 299 -1.27 7.16 -12.21
N GLU A 300 -2.22 7.82 -12.87
CA GLU A 300 -3.52 7.23 -13.17
C GLU A 300 -3.38 5.95 -14.01
N LYS A 301 -2.57 5.97 -15.07
CA LYS A 301 -2.34 4.82 -15.94
C LYS A 301 -1.68 3.66 -15.16
N ILE A 302 -0.66 3.96 -14.35
CA ILE A 302 0.07 3.00 -13.51
C ILE A 302 -0.88 2.34 -12.51
N LEU A 303 -1.62 3.13 -11.74
CA LEU A 303 -2.51 2.63 -10.69
C LEU A 303 -3.69 1.84 -11.25
N ARG A 304 -4.25 2.25 -12.39
CA ARG A 304 -5.29 1.47 -13.09
C ARG A 304 -4.75 0.16 -13.66
N LYS A 305 -3.53 0.13 -14.22
CA LYS A 305 -2.85 -1.11 -14.63
C LYS A 305 -2.71 -2.06 -13.46
N LEU A 306 -2.33 -1.57 -12.29
CA LEU A 306 -2.21 -2.32 -11.04
C LEU A 306 -3.55 -2.67 -10.39
N LYS A 307 -4.69 -2.30 -10.99
CA LYS A 307 -6.03 -2.62 -10.50
C LYS A 307 -6.35 -2.07 -9.10
N TYR A 308 -5.83 -0.90 -8.76
CA TYR A 308 -6.27 -0.18 -7.56
C TYR A 308 -7.72 0.31 -7.69
N SER A 309 -8.38 0.52 -6.55
CA SER A 309 -9.74 1.04 -6.52
C SER A 309 -9.80 2.48 -7.07
N ASN A 310 -10.96 2.89 -7.62
CA ASN A 310 -11.13 4.26 -8.09
C ASN A 310 -10.80 5.29 -7.00
N LYS A 311 -11.21 5.04 -5.76
CA LYS A 311 -10.91 5.91 -4.62
C LYS A 311 -9.40 6.08 -4.43
N THR A 312 -8.64 4.97 -4.42
CA THR A 312 -7.19 5.00 -4.26
C THR A 312 -6.52 5.73 -5.43
N VAL A 313 -6.96 5.47 -6.67
CA VAL A 313 -6.47 6.16 -7.88
C VAL A 313 -6.71 7.66 -7.77
N GLU A 314 -7.95 8.08 -7.51
CA GLU A 314 -8.34 9.49 -7.42
C GLU A 314 -7.54 10.22 -6.33
N SER A 315 -7.40 9.62 -5.13
CA SER A 315 -6.68 10.23 -4.02
C SER A 315 -5.17 10.37 -4.31
N ALA A 316 -4.52 9.31 -4.81
CA ALA A 316 -3.09 9.36 -5.12
C ALA A 316 -2.80 10.35 -6.27
N CYS A 317 -3.61 10.32 -7.35
CA CYS A 317 -3.47 11.27 -8.46
C CYS A 317 -3.72 12.73 -8.03
N ALA A 318 -4.65 12.96 -7.11
CA ALA A 318 -4.88 14.30 -6.56
C ALA A 318 -3.64 14.80 -5.80
N MET A 319 -2.99 13.95 -5.01
CA MET A 319 -1.73 14.29 -4.34
C MET A 319 -0.63 14.63 -5.34
N VAL A 320 -0.42 13.79 -6.37
CA VAL A 320 0.57 14.06 -7.44
C VAL A 320 0.27 15.37 -8.15
N SER A 321 -0.98 15.64 -8.53
CA SER A 321 -1.36 16.88 -9.23
C SER A 321 -1.26 18.13 -8.37
N ASN A 322 -1.39 17.98 -7.06
CA ASN A 322 -1.47 19.12 -6.13
C ASN A 322 -0.17 19.43 -5.39
N HIS A 323 0.85 18.56 -5.43
CA HIS A 323 2.03 18.72 -4.58
C HIS A 323 2.73 20.06 -4.76
N MET A 324 2.75 20.61 -5.99
CA MET A 324 3.32 21.93 -6.27
C MET A 324 2.47 23.12 -5.77
N ASN A 325 1.19 22.90 -5.44
CA ASN A 325 0.32 24.01 -5.00
C ASN A 325 0.73 24.60 -3.64
N PHE A 326 1.50 23.89 -2.85
CA PHE A 326 2.01 24.34 -1.56
C PHE A 326 2.96 25.54 -1.67
N MET A 327 3.66 25.69 -2.78
CA MET A 327 4.64 26.75 -3.00
C MET A 327 4.06 28.18 -2.86
N ASN A 328 2.76 28.35 -3.07
CA ASN A 328 2.11 29.66 -3.10
C ASN A 328 1.07 29.88 -1.98
N VAL A 329 0.98 28.98 -0.99
CA VAL A 329 -0.12 28.99 0.01
C VAL A 329 -0.17 30.29 0.83
N GLN A 330 0.98 30.88 1.16
CA GLN A 330 1.07 32.14 1.93
C GLN A 330 0.52 33.35 1.17
N HIS A 331 0.48 33.28 -0.17
CA HIS A 331 -0.06 34.34 -1.03
C HIS A 331 -1.52 34.09 -1.42
N MET A 332 -2.12 33.00 -0.95
CA MET A 332 -3.53 32.69 -1.21
C MET A 332 -4.46 33.52 -0.34
N ARG A 333 -5.60 33.96 -0.92
CA ARG A 333 -6.70 34.55 -0.14
C ARG A 333 -7.28 33.51 0.81
N THR A 334 -7.88 33.96 1.92
CA THR A 334 -8.51 33.10 2.94
C THR A 334 -9.48 32.08 2.34
N SER A 335 -10.34 32.52 1.43
CA SER A 335 -11.28 31.62 0.72
C SER A 335 -10.57 30.47 -0.03
N LYS A 336 -9.43 30.77 -0.65
CA LYS A 336 -8.63 29.77 -1.38
C LYS A 336 -7.94 28.82 -0.42
N VAL A 337 -7.39 29.33 0.71
CA VAL A 337 -6.78 28.50 1.78
C VAL A 337 -7.82 27.57 2.40
N LYS A 338 -9.03 28.07 2.74
CA LYS A 338 -10.10 27.24 3.30
C LYS A 338 -10.52 26.13 2.35
N ARG A 339 -10.68 26.42 1.04
CA ARG A 339 -10.97 25.39 0.02
C ARG A 339 -9.82 24.42 -0.18
N PHE A 340 -8.59 24.89 -0.11
CA PHE A 340 -7.40 24.04 -0.18
C PHE A 340 -7.40 23.04 0.97
N MET A 341 -7.66 23.49 2.21
CA MET A 341 -7.68 22.66 3.41
C MET A 341 -8.92 21.77 3.52
N SER A 342 -10.01 22.05 2.79
CA SER A 342 -11.23 21.24 2.81
C SER A 342 -11.18 20.01 1.90
N ARG A 343 -10.09 19.78 1.18
CA ARG A 343 -9.93 18.60 0.32
C ARG A 343 -9.91 17.33 1.16
N PRO A 344 -10.52 16.23 0.70
CA PRO A 344 -10.50 14.96 1.42
C PRO A 344 -9.08 14.40 1.63
N THR A 345 -8.14 14.75 0.74
CA THR A 345 -6.74 14.30 0.76
C THR A 345 -5.80 15.27 1.49
N PHE A 346 -6.32 16.35 2.08
CA PHE A 346 -5.50 17.45 2.60
C PHE A 346 -4.45 17.02 3.63
N GLU A 347 -4.80 16.14 4.57
CA GLU A 347 -3.84 15.68 5.59
C GLU A 347 -2.71 14.84 4.96
N ASP A 348 -3.04 13.97 4.01
CA ASP A 348 -2.04 13.21 3.25
C ASP A 348 -1.21 14.14 2.35
N GLU A 349 -1.81 15.15 1.71
CA GLU A 349 -1.09 16.18 0.96
C GLU A 349 -0.12 16.98 1.85
N MET A 350 -0.51 17.30 3.09
CA MET A 350 0.34 17.96 4.08
C MET A 350 1.53 17.10 4.47
N GLU A 351 1.31 15.80 4.68
CA GLU A 351 2.39 14.87 5.03
C GLU A 351 3.33 14.67 3.85
N LEU A 352 2.81 14.52 2.62
CA LEU A 352 3.63 14.47 1.41
C LEU A 352 4.52 15.72 1.32
N HIS A 353 3.94 16.92 1.48
CA HIS A 353 4.71 18.18 1.44
C HIS A 353 5.75 18.26 2.55
N ARG A 354 5.44 17.76 3.76
CA ARG A 354 6.40 17.72 4.88
C ARG A 354 7.63 16.88 4.53
N VAL A 355 7.43 15.65 4.03
CA VAL A 355 8.54 14.76 3.70
C VAL A 355 9.31 15.24 2.47
N ASP A 356 8.65 15.89 1.51
CA ASP A 356 9.28 16.49 0.33
C ASP A 356 10.24 17.62 0.75
N CYS A 357 9.78 18.55 1.57
CA CYS A 357 10.63 19.61 2.12
C CYS A 357 11.78 19.05 2.97
N ALA A 358 11.49 18.07 3.84
CA ALA A 358 12.47 17.50 4.76
C ALA A 358 13.56 16.69 4.04
N SER A 359 13.22 16.04 2.91
CA SER A 359 14.17 15.28 2.09
C SER A 359 15.03 16.15 1.19
N SER A 360 14.65 17.42 0.98
CA SER A 360 15.32 18.36 0.08
C SER A 360 15.99 19.51 0.84
N ASN A 361 15.43 20.71 0.77
CA ASN A 361 16.06 21.92 1.32
C ASN A 361 15.68 22.23 2.78
N GLY A 362 14.73 21.52 3.36
CA GLY A 362 14.27 21.69 4.75
C GLY A 362 13.39 22.92 5.00
N PHE A 363 12.88 23.58 3.98
CA PHE A 363 12.02 24.76 4.12
C PHE A 363 10.59 24.36 4.48
N THR A 364 10.19 24.57 5.73
CA THR A 364 8.87 24.19 6.27
C THR A 364 7.88 25.33 6.40
N GLU A 365 8.21 26.55 5.97
CA GLU A 365 7.40 27.74 6.20
C GLU A 365 5.96 27.61 5.66
N ASN A 366 5.79 26.97 4.53
CA ASN A 366 4.45 26.73 3.94
C ASN A 366 3.66 25.69 4.72
N TYR A 367 4.33 24.64 5.21
CA TYR A 367 3.74 23.64 6.10
C TYR A 367 3.29 24.28 7.41
N ASP A 368 4.18 25.05 8.07
CA ASP A 368 3.90 25.70 9.33
C ASP A 368 2.79 26.75 9.22
N PHE A 369 2.76 27.49 8.10
CA PHE A 369 1.67 28.40 7.77
C PHE A 369 0.32 27.69 7.73
N LEU A 370 0.21 26.57 7.00
CA LEU A 370 -1.03 25.82 6.91
C LEU A 370 -1.43 25.18 8.25
N ARG A 371 -0.48 24.67 9.04
CA ARG A 371 -0.74 24.18 10.41
C ARG A 371 -1.23 25.30 11.33
N SER A 372 -0.71 26.50 11.18
CA SER A 372 -1.22 27.67 11.89
C SER A 372 -2.65 28.02 11.48
N LYS A 373 -2.95 28.00 10.16
CA LYS A 373 -4.30 28.23 9.64
C LYS A 373 -5.32 27.17 10.05
N GLN A 374 -4.91 25.92 10.17
CA GLN A 374 -5.77 24.86 10.75
C GLN A 374 -6.22 25.19 12.16
N LYS A 375 -5.30 25.67 13.01
CA LYS A 375 -5.62 26.08 14.38
C LYS A 375 -6.52 27.32 14.40
N GLU A 376 -6.25 28.30 13.53
CA GLU A 376 -7.07 29.52 13.41
C GLU A 376 -8.51 29.20 12.99
N PHE A 377 -8.70 28.26 12.06
CA PHE A 377 -10.02 27.90 11.53
C PHE A 377 -10.72 26.75 12.30
N ALA A 378 -10.11 26.22 13.35
CA ALA A 378 -10.65 25.05 14.08
C ALA A 378 -12.01 25.29 14.77
N ALA A 379 -12.38 26.54 15.04
CA ALA A 379 -13.60 26.89 15.74
C ALA A 379 -14.88 26.78 14.87
N GLU A 380 -14.72 26.78 13.53
CA GLU A 380 -15.83 26.79 12.59
C GLU A 380 -15.58 25.81 11.43
N PRO A 381 -16.62 25.32 10.72
CA PRO A 381 -16.43 24.53 9.51
C PRO A 381 -15.63 25.32 8.45
N LEU A 382 -14.60 24.67 7.86
CA LEU A 382 -13.79 25.28 6.80
C LEU A 382 -14.64 25.82 5.63
N ILE A 383 -15.67 25.06 5.25
CA ILE A 383 -16.65 25.42 4.27
C ILE A 383 -18.02 25.43 4.98
N PRO A 384 -18.51 26.60 5.42
CA PRO A 384 -19.84 26.71 6.00
C PRO A 384 -20.92 26.45 4.96
N GLU A 385 -22.14 26.18 5.45
CA GLU A 385 -23.29 26.05 4.56
C GLU A 385 -23.52 27.33 3.75
N PRO A 386 -23.89 27.21 2.47
CA PRO A 386 -24.16 28.35 1.62
C PRO A 386 -25.30 29.23 2.20
N LEU A 387 -25.09 30.52 2.28
CA LEU A 387 -26.10 31.50 2.75
C LEU A 387 -27.33 31.56 1.84
N ILE A 388 -27.17 31.27 0.56
CA ILE A 388 -28.24 31.17 -0.43
C ILE A 388 -28.00 29.99 -1.36
N THR A 389 -29.07 29.53 -1.99
CA THR A 389 -29.13 28.39 -2.89
C THR A 389 -29.65 28.78 -4.29
N GLY A 390 -29.63 27.86 -5.22
CA GLY A 390 -30.26 28.09 -6.55
C GLY A 390 -31.75 28.41 -6.47
N LYS A 391 -32.45 27.94 -5.43
CA LYS A 391 -33.86 28.26 -5.20
C LYS A 391 -34.05 29.75 -4.93
N ASP A 392 -33.20 30.35 -4.11
CA ASP A 392 -33.25 31.78 -3.80
C ASP A 392 -33.04 32.65 -5.07
N LEU A 393 -32.22 32.20 -6.02
CA LEU A 393 -32.03 32.86 -7.30
C LEU A 393 -33.28 32.76 -8.19
N ILE A 394 -33.97 31.62 -8.18
CA ILE A 394 -35.26 31.44 -8.87
C ILE A 394 -36.32 32.37 -8.28
N ASP A 395 -36.42 32.44 -6.96
CA ASP A 395 -37.37 33.31 -6.25
C ASP A 395 -37.12 34.82 -6.55
N LEU A 396 -35.90 35.18 -6.91
CA LEU A 396 -35.53 36.50 -7.43
C LEU A 396 -35.86 36.70 -8.91
N GLY A 397 -36.48 35.72 -9.58
CA GLY A 397 -36.89 35.79 -11.00
C GLY A 397 -35.77 35.49 -11.98
N MET A 398 -34.67 34.84 -11.54
CA MET A 398 -33.61 34.44 -12.46
C MET A 398 -33.91 33.06 -13.07
N ASN A 399 -33.58 32.90 -14.34
CA ASN A 399 -33.72 31.60 -15.00
C ASN A 399 -32.54 30.70 -14.69
N PRO A 400 -32.77 29.40 -14.35
CA PRO A 400 -31.70 28.43 -14.13
C PRO A 400 -30.74 28.35 -15.33
N GLY A 401 -29.43 28.47 -15.06
CA GLY A 401 -28.41 28.45 -16.10
C GLY A 401 -26.98 28.43 -15.52
N PRO A 402 -25.95 28.45 -16.40
CA PRO A 402 -24.53 28.44 -15.98
C PRO A 402 -24.19 29.59 -15.03
N GLU A 403 -24.88 30.73 -15.12
CA GLU A 403 -24.70 31.90 -14.26
C GLU A 403 -24.98 31.62 -12.79
N PHE A 404 -25.92 30.70 -12.48
CA PHE A 404 -26.22 30.30 -11.10
C PHE A 404 -24.95 29.82 -10.36
N LYS A 405 -24.18 28.96 -11.03
CA LYS A 405 -22.93 28.44 -10.46
C LYS A 405 -21.92 29.55 -10.20
N ALA A 406 -21.80 30.50 -11.13
CA ALA A 406 -20.87 31.63 -11.00
C ALA A 406 -21.29 32.54 -9.83
N ILE A 407 -22.55 32.91 -9.72
CA ILE A 407 -23.10 33.78 -8.66
C ILE A 407 -22.95 33.10 -7.28
N LEU A 408 -23.39 31.84 -7.15
CA LEU A 408 -23.30 31.09 -5.87
C LEU A 408 -21.84 30.90 -5.45
N THR A 409 -20.93 30.63 -6.40
CA THR A 409 -19.50 30.53 -6.11
C THR A 409 -18.89 31.86 -5.68
N ALA A 410 -19.31 32.99 -6.29
CA ALA A 410 -18.86 34.31 -5.89
C ALA A 410 -19.32 34.64 -4.45
N ILE A 411 -20.60 34.42 -4.15
CA ILE A 411 -21.16 34.66 -2.81
C ILE A 411 -20.47 33.78 -1.77
N GLN A 412 -20.28 32.49 -2.04
CA GLN A 412 -19.53 31.60 -1.13
C GLN A 412 -18.09 32.09 -0.94
N THR A 413 -17.46 32.65 -1.98
CA THR A 413 -16.13 33.21 -1.88
C THR A 413 -16.11 34.40 -0.93
N GLU A 414 -17.05 35.35 -1.07
CA GLU A 414 -17.15 36.49 -0.17
C GLU A 414 -17.58 36.10 1.26
N GLN A 415 -18.37 35.03 1.42
CA GLN A 415 -18.70 34.42 2.71
C GLN A 415 -17.42 33.85 3.37
N LEU A 416 -16.60 33.12 2.64
CA LEU A 416 -15.33 32.55 3.14
C LEU A 416 -14.29 33.63 3.49
N GLU A 417 -14.37 34.81 2.84
CA GLU A 417 -13.55 35.99 3.15
C GLU A 417 -14.14 36.81 4.33
N GLY A 418 -15.29 36.41 4.90
CA GLY A 418 -15.94 37.12 5.99
C GLY A 418 -16.59 38.46 5.62
N LYS A 419 -16.82 38.70 4.32
CA LYS A 419 -17.44 39.95 3.83
C LYS A 419 -18.93 39.86 3.70
N ILE A 420 -19.49 38.68 3.56
CA ILE A 420 -20.90 38.35 3.54
C ILE A 420 -21.17 37.33 4.65
N ASN A 421 -21.95 37.72 5.66
CA ASN A 421 -22.15 36.90 6.85
C ASN A 421 -23.62 36.53 7.10
N SER A 422 -24.53 37.07 6.30
CA SER A 422 -25.96 36.82 6.42
C SER A 422 -26.63 36.56 5.07
N ARG A 423 -27.78 35.88 5.12
CA ARG A 423 -28.62 35.68 3.92
C ARG A 423 -29.03 36.99 3.27
N ASP A 424 -29.38 38.01 4.08
CA ASP A 424 -29.81 39.30 3.58
C ASP A 424 -28.68 40.01 2.81
N GLU A 425 -27.44 39.96 3.31
CA GLU A 425 -26.25 40.47 2.61
C GLU A 425 -26.00 39.74 1.29
N ALA A 426 -26.13 38.40 1.32
CA ALA A 426 -26.00 37.56 0.13
C ALA A 426 -27.07 37.92 -0.94
N MET A 427 -28.32 38.11 -0.52
CA MET A 427 -29.42 38.54 -1.40
C MET A 427 -29.22 39.95 -1.94
N ALA A 428 -28.66 40.86 -1.16
CA ALA A 428 -28.29 42.22 -1.63
C ALA A 428 -27.18 42.15 -2.69
N TYR A 429 -26.16 41.30 -2.44
CA TYR A 429 -25.08 41.09 -3.42
C TYR A 429 -25.61 40.58 -4.78
N VAL A 430 -26.55 39.64 -4.82
CA VAL A 430 -27.15 39.15 -6.06
C VAL A 430 -27.80 40.31 -6.84
N LYS A 431 -28.48 41.24 -6.13
CA LYS A 431 -29.14 42.39 -6.78
C LYS A 431 -28.16 43.36 -7.45
N THR A 432 -26.92 43.43 -6.98
CA THR A 432 -25.84 44.26 -7.57
C THR A 432 -25.19 43.64 -8.81
N GLN A 433 -25.40 42.35 -9.05
CA GLN A 433 -24.86 41.60 -10.19
C GLN A 433 -25.87 41.50 -11.37
N LYS A 434 -27.09 41.99 -11.17
CA LYS A 434 -28.11 42.20 -12.22
C LYS A 434 -27.85 43.52 -12.92
#